data_5a301d026fa4dc9fc0f959095baa7171
#
_entry.id   5a301d026fa4dc9fc0f959095baa7171
#
_cell.length_a   1.000
_cell.length_b   1.000
_cell.length_c   1.000
_cell.angle_alpha   90.00
_cell.angle_beta   90.00
_cell.angle_gamma   90.00
#
_symmetry.space_group_name_H-M   'P 1'
#
loop_
_entity.id
_entity.type
_entity.pdbx_description
1 polymer ?
#
loop_
_entity_poly.entity_id
_entity_poly.type
_entity_poly.pdbx_seq_one_letter_code
_entity_poly.pdbx_strand_id
1 'polypeptide(L)'
;MSDKTLYTIIVHSENIAGLLNQVTAVFTRRQINIESLNVSASSIKGVHKYTITAWTDKDTIEKVVKQIEKKIDVIQAHYFTEDEIYFHEIRSEEHT
;
A
#
# COMPACT_ATOMS: atom_id res chain seq x y z
N MET A 1 -10.53 -21.53 -9.82
CA MET A 1 -9.26 -20.97 -10.21
C MET A 1 -9.10 -19.55 -9.72
N SER A 2 -8.03 -19.31 -9.11
CA SER A 2 -7.79 -18.03 -8.50
C SER A 2 -7.13 -17.08 -9.51
N ASP A 3 -7.71 -15.88 -9.66
CA ASP A 3 -7.13 -14.86 -10.52
C ASP A 3 -6.38 -13.82 -9.72
N LYS A 4 -5.81 -14.26 -8.61
CA LYS A 4 -5.11 -13.34 -7.74
C LYS A 4 -3.78 -12.93 -8.33
N THR A 5 -3.47 -11.66 -8.14
CA THR A 5 -2.24 -11.05 -8.60
C THR A 5 -1.55 -10.42 -7.41
N LEU A 6 -0.24 -10.35 -7.47
CA LEU A 6 0.49 -9.67 -6.41
C LEU A 6 0.43 -8.16 -6.64
N TYR A 7 -0.20 -7.46 -5.73
CA TYR A 7 -0.29 -6.01 -5.78
C TYR A 7 0.60 -5.40 -4.73
N THR A 8 1.14 -4.24 -5.07
CA THR A 8 1.90 -3.43 -4.13
C THR A 8 1.07 -2.19 -3.83
N ILE A 9 0.80 -1.97 -2.56
CA ILE A 9 0.04 -0.81 -2.12
C ILE A 9 1.00 0.12 -1.41
N ILE A 10 1.03 1.38 -1.84
CA ILE A 10 1.89 2.39 -1.25
C ILE A 10 1.01 3.43 -0.57
N VAL A 11 1.22 3.59 0.73
CA VAL A 11 0.42 4.51 1.54
C VAL A 11 1.35 5.51 2.20
N HIS A 12 1.01 6.78 2.08
CA HIS A 12 1.74 7.85 2.75
C HIS A 12 0.89 8.40 3.89
N SER A 13 1.49 8.52 5.07
CA SER A 13 0.76 8.94 6.24
C SER A 13 1.69 9.56 7.26
N GLU A 14 1.13 10.43 8.09
CA GLU A 14 1.88 11.06 9.17
C GLU A 14 1.84 10.25 10.45
N ASN A 15 0.87 9.36 10.60
CA ASN A 15 0.69 8.60 11.84
C ASN A 15 1.01 7.13 11.62
N ILE A 16 2.10 6.66 12.22
CA ILE A 16 2.50 5.26 12.07
C ILE A 16 1.67 4.32 12.95
N ALA A 17 1.63 4.62 14.23
CA ALA A 17 1.13 3.64 15.21
C ALA A 17 -0.34 3.31 15.01
N GLY A 18 -1.17 4.33 14.89
CA GLY A 18 -2.59 4.08 14.72
C GLY A 18 -2.95 3.56 13.35
N LEU A 19 -2.25 4.08 12.34
CA LEU A 19 -2.58 3.72 10.98
C LEU A 19 -2.25 2.28 10.65
N LEU A 20 -1.14 1.78 11.17
CA LEU A 20 -0.73 0.41 10.86
C LEU A 20 -1.83 -0.58 11.23
N ASN A 21 -2.40 -0.43 12.41
CA ASN A 21 -3.49 -1.30 12.84
C ASN A 21 -4.72 -1.16 11.96
N GLN A 22 -5.03 0.06 11.55
CA GLN A 22 -6.19 0.29 10.70
C GLN A 22 -6.02 -0.32 9.32
N VAL A 23 -4.83 -0.18 8.76
CA VAL A 23 -4.56 -0.71 7.42
C VAL A 23 -4.59 -2.23 7.45
N THR A 24 -3.91 -2.85 8.41
CA THR A 24 -3.92 -4.31 8.49
C THR A 24 -5.31 -4.85 8.75
N ALA A 25 -6.14 -4.11 9.51
CA ALA A 25 -7.52 -4.53 9.75
C ALA A 25 -8.33 -4.56 8.47
N VAL A 26 -8.11 -3.62 7.56
CA VAL A 26 -8.82 -3.60 6.29
C VAL A 26 -8.51 -4.88 5.51
N PHE A 27 -7.23 -5.25 5.47
CA PHE A 27 -6.83 -6.46 4.76
C PHE A 27 -7.41 -7.71 5.43
N THR A 28 -7.37 -7.75 6.75
CA THR A 28 -7.86 -8.91 7.48
C THR A 28 -9.36 -9.11 7.28
N ARG A 29 -10.13 -8.04 7.33
CA ARG A 29 -11.57 -8.13 7.14
C ARG A 29 -11.96 -8.69 5.79
N ARG A 30 -11.17 -8.40 4.78
CA ARG A 30 -11.42 -8.89 3.43
C ARG A 30 -10.71 -10.20 3.16
N GLN A 31 -10.10 -10.78 4.18
CA GLN A 31 -9.42 -12.07 4.09
C GLN A 31 -8.30 -12.04 3.05
N ILE A 32 -7.59 -10.93 3.00
CA ILE A 32 -6.44 -10.78 2.11
C ILE A 32 -5.19 -11.03 2.91
N ASN A 33 -4.36 -11.94 2.41
CA ASN A 33 -3.09 -12.24 3.05
C ASN A 33 -2.04 -11.23 2.63
N ILE A 34 -1.43 -10.57 3.61
CA ILE A 34 -0.33 -9.66 3.34
C ILE A 34 0.94 -10.47 3.17
N GLU A 35 1.59 -10.29 2.03
CA GLU A 35 2.84 -10.97 1.76
C GLU A 35 3.99 -10.29 2.48
N SER A 36 4.04 -8.97 2.44
CA SER A 36 5.09 -8.23 3.11
C SER A 36 4.58 -6.84 3.47
N LEU A 37 5.22 -6.26 4.47
CA LEU A 37 4.88 -4.92 4.92
C LEU A 37 6.16 -4.23 5.36
N ASN A 38 6.45 -3.09 4.76
CA ASN A 38 7.60 -2.28 5.12
C ASN A 38 7.17 -0.86 5.38
N VAL A 39 7.85 -0.23 6.34
CA VAL A 39 7.61 1.17 6.65
C VAL A 39 8.93 1.91 6.55
N SER A 40 8.94 3.02 5.85
CA SER A 40 10.14 3.82 5.71
C SER A 40 9.79 5.29 5.75
N ALA A 41 10.80 6.12 6.00
CA ALA A 41 10.61 7.56 5.97
C ALA A 41 10.43 8.00 4.52
N SER A 42 9.49 8.91 4.32
CA SER A 42 9.30 9.49 3.00
C SER A 42 10.25 10.69 2.85
N SER A 43 10.32 11.24 1.64
CA SER A 43 11.14 12.43 1.41
C SER A 43 10.57 13.65 2.11
N ILE A 44 9.30 13.59 2.49
CA ILE A 44 8.65 14.68 3.20
C ILE A 44 8.79 14.44 4.68
N LYS A 45 9.31 15.43 5.39
CA LYS A 45 9.53 15.29 6.82
C LYS A 45 8.24 15.04 7.56
N GLY A 46 8.26 14.05 8.45
CA GLY A 46 7.09 13.69 9.22
C GLY A 46 6.15 12.74 8.54
N VAL A 47 6.40 12.44 7.27
CA VAL A 47 5.55 11.53 6.50
C VAL A 47 6.24 10.20 6.36
N HIS A 48 5.49 9.12 6.53
CA HIS A 48 6.02 7.78 6.41
C HIS A 48 5.37 7.06 5.23
N LYS A 49 6.14 6.18 4.63
CA LYS A 49 5.71 5.41 3.48
C LYS A 49 5.54 3.95 3.87
N TYR A 50 4.36 3.42 3.66
CA TYR A 50 4.07 2.01 3.89
C TYR A 50 4.07 1.31 2.55
N THR A 51 4.83 0.23 2.44
CA THR A 51 4.84 -0.58 1.23
C THR A 51 4.31 -1.95 1.59
N ILE A 52 3.13 -2.28 1.08
CA ILE A 52 2.44 -3.52 1.42
C ILE A 52 2.27 -4.33 0.14
N THR A 53 2.68 -5.60 0.18
CA THR A 53 2.39 -6.48 -0.93
C THR A 53 1.40 -7.54 -0.50
N ALA A 54 0.45 -7.83 -1.37
CA ALA A 54 -0.62 -8.78 -1.06
C ALA A 54 -1.17 -9.40 -2.32
N TRP A 55 -1.64 -10.63 -2.20
CA TRP A 55 -2.25 -11.34 -3.32
C TRP A 55 -3.76 -11.14 -3.29
N THR A 56 -4.29 -10.56 -4.36
CA THR A 56 -5.72 -10.31 -4.42
C THR A 56 -6.12 -10.02 -5.87
N ASP A 57 -7.38 -9.69 -6.11
CA ASP A 57 -7.84 -9.32 -7.44
C ASP A 57 -8.06 -7.81 -7.53
N LYS A 58 -8.26 -7.34 -8.76
CA LYS A 58 -8.35 -5.91 -9.02
C LYS A 58 -9.54 -5.27 -8.31
N ASP A 59 -10.69 -5.91 -8.36
CA ASP A 59 -11.87 -5.35 -7.71
C ASP A 59 -11.65 -5.16 -6.22
N THR A 60 -11.05 -6.15 -5.60
CA THR A 60 -10.82 -6.11 -4.16
C THR A 60 -9.79 -5.05 -3.80
N ILE A 61 -8.70 -4.99 -4.58
CA ILE A 61 -7.65 -4.02 -4.25
C ILE A 61 -8.15 -2.59 -4.40
N GLU A 62 -9.00 -2.34 -5.39
CA GLU A 62 -9.57 -0.99 -5.54
C GLU A 62 -10.39 -0.59 -4.33
N LYS A 63 -11.18 -1.53 -3.81
CA LYS A 63 -11.98 -1.25 -2.63
C LYS A 63 -11.12 -1.04 -1.40
N VAL A 64 -10.06 -1.83 -1.28
CA VAL A 64 -9.13 -1.70 -0.16
C VAL A 64 -8.46 -0.33 -0.18
N VAL A 65 -7.95 0.07 -1.34
CA VAL A 65 -7.27 1.37 -1.45
C VAL A 65 -8.23 2.51 -1.12
N LYS A 66 -9.47 2.43 -1.62
CA LYS A 66 -10.44 3.47 -1.33
C LYS A 66 -10.75 3.56 0.16
N GLN A 67 -10.83 2.41 0.83
CA GLN A 67 -11.06 2.41 2.26
C GLN A 67 -9.89 3.03 3.02
N ILE A 68 -8.68 2.74 2.58
CA ILE A 68 -7.49 3.30 3.21
C ILE A 68 -7.45 4.81 3.01
N GLU A 69 -7.77 5.27 1.79
CA GLU A 69 -7.75 6.70 1.50
C GLU A 69 -8.72 7.50 2.35
N LYS A 70 -9.76 6.86 2.85
CA LYS A 70 -10.74 7.55 3.68
C LYS A 70 -10.29 7.76 5.11
N LYS A 71 -9.17 7.16 5.51
CA LYS A 71 -8.65 7.35 6.85
C LYS A 71 -8.10 8.76 6.98
N ILE A 72 -8.32 9.36 8.14
CA ILE A 72 -7.93 10.74 8.35
C ILE A 72 -6.42 10.94 8.23
N ASP A 73 -5.67 9.98 8.73
CA ASP A 73 -4.21 10.12 8.78
C ASP A 73 -3.53 9.79 7.45
N VAL A 74 -4.28 9.29 6.47
CA VAL A 74 -3.70 8.91 5.19
C VAL A 74 -3.65 10.11 4.26
N ILE A 75 -2.46 10.40 3.76
CA ILE A 75 -2.26 11.50 2.81
C ILE A 75 -2.63 11.03 1.42
N GLN A 76 -2.14 9.86 1.05
CA GLN A 76 -2.51 9.27 -0.24
C GLN A 76 -2.22 7.78 -0.20
N ALA A 77 -2.90 7.05 -1.07
CA ALA A 77 -2.71 5.61 -1.20
C ALA A 77 -2.87 5.24 -2.67
N HIS A 78 -1.98 4.37 -3.14
CA HIS A 78 -1.98 3.90 -4.52
C HIS A 78 -1.69 2.42 -4.55
N TYR A 79 -2.06 1.76 -5.64
CA TYR A 79 -1.71 0.37 -5.82
C TYR A 79 -1.12 0.16 -7.20
N PHE A 80 -0.26 -0.85 -7.30
CA PHE A 80 0.45 -1.18 -8.53
C PHE A 80 0.56 -2.67 -8.68
N THR A 81 0.60 -3.14 -9.93
CA THR A 81 0.98 -4.51 -10.20
C THR A 81 2.50 -4.60 -10.12
N GLU A 82 2.99 -5.83 -10.19
CA GLU A 82 4.42 -6.07 -10.13
C GLU A 82 5.19 -5.30 -11.20
N ASP A 83 4.68 -5.33 -12.41
CA ASP A 83 5.33 -4.64 -13.51
C ASP A 83 5.34 -3.15 -13.31
N GLU A 84 4.23 -2.62 -12.83
CA GLU A 84 4.11 -1.18 -12.63
C GLU A 84 5.02 -0.67 -11.54
N ILE A 85 5.11 -1.41 -10.43
CA ILE A 85 5.96 -0.98 -9.33
C ILE A 85 7.43 -1.04 -9.70
N TYR A 86 7.82 -2.05 -10.47
CA TYR A 86 9.19 -2.18 -10.92
C TYR A 86 9.59 -0.97 -11.76
N PHE A 87 8.71 -0.56 -12.65
CA PHE A 87 8.97 0.58 -13.50
C PHE A 87 9.10 1.86 -12.69
N HIS A 88 8.23 2.04 -11.70
CA HIS A 88 8.27 3.22 -10.84
C HIS A 88 9.53 3.25 -9.98
N GLU A 89 9.93 2.10 -9.47
CA GLU A 89 11.13 2.03 -8.64
C GLU A 89 12.37 2.42 -9.43
N ILE A 90 12.46 1.93 -10.66
CA ILE A 90 13.60 2.27 -11.49
C ILE A 90 13.66 3.76 -11.76
N ARG A 91 12.53 4.36 -12.05
CA ARG A 91 12.49 5.80 -12.33
C ARG A 91 12.88 6.61 -11.11
N SER A 92 12.45 6.17 -9.94
CA SER A 92 12.83 6.85 -8.71
C SER A 92 14.33 6.82 -8.50
N GLU A 93 14.92 5.68 -8.76
CA GLU A 93 16.35 5.51 -8.57
C GLU A 93 17.16 6.37 -9.53
N GLU A 94 16.66 6.53 -10.73
CA GLU A 94 17.37 7.34 -11.72
C GLU A 94 17.44 8.80 -11.34
N HIS A 95 16.51 9.26 -10.52
CA HIS A 95 16.47 10.65 -10.12
C HIS A 95 17.28 10.93 -8.87
N THR A 96 17.76 9.90 -8.25
CA THR A 96 18.58 10.09 -7.07
C THR A 96 20.05 9.96 -7.42
#